data_057edc8ddfa647d271bf935fbfb578d8
#
_entry.id   057edc8ddfa647d271bf935fbfb578d8
#
_cell.length_a   1.000
_cell.length_b   1.000
_cell.length_c   1.000
_cell.angle_alpha   90.00
_cell.angle_beta   90.00
_cell.angle_gamma   90.00
#
_symmetry.space_group_name_H-M   'P 1'
#
loop_
_entity.id
_entity.type
_entity.pdbx_description
1 polymer ?
#
loop_
_entity_poly.entity_id
_entity_poly.type
_entity_poly.pdbx_seq_one_letter_code
_entity_poly.pdbx_strand_id
1 'polypeptide(L)'
;YTLGSQGAITPPEKAPFRTLEPEKTHSFEAGFDGEFFQHRLHVNATYYKTNTKNQFFAITTPWGTGYRQQYVNAGNVQNQGFELSLGWFQDFGNEFTWSTDLNLSYNDNKIIELVDGLQDGLSLSNFGGAQVVLKEGGHFGDLYVRHVMHDEKTGKMLVTDVKDDKGNVLYSVPTLSGEGITDLKYVGDMNSKVNMGWNNTFRYKDFSLSFLIDFRFGGKVLSMTEAGLDAWGVSQRTADARDKGYVVREGVRFDNVEEYYKAMGALNYNAQYNNEDYVYDATNVRMREISFGYTFRDLFGQSKNLTLSLIARNLFFFYKDAPMDPDVSMGTANGVQGFDIFNLPTTRSFGLNVKLNF
;
A
#
# COMPACT_ATOMS: atom_id res chain seq x y z
N TYR A 1 -28.63 -2.40 -24.02
CA TYR A 1 -29.61 -1.70 -23.17
C TYR A 1 -30.42 -2.73 -22.41
N THR A 2 -30.51 -2.56 -21.10
CA THR A 2 -31.38 -3.37 -20.24
C THR A 2 -32.59 -2.54 -19.82
N LEU A 3 -33.75 -3.14 -19.83
CA LEU A 3 -34.96 -2.54 -19.27
C LEU A 3 -34.88 -2.72 -17.72
N GLY A 4 -34.74 -1.63 -17.00
CA GLY A 4 -34.87 -1.66 -15.55
C GLY A 4 -36.32 -1.95 -15.12
N SER A 5 -36.51 -2.35 -13.86
CA SER A 5 -37.82 -2.71 -13.27
C SER A 5 -38.87 -1.60 -13.35
N GLN A 6 -38.51 -0.38 -13.72
CA GLN A 6 -39.40 0.79 -13.90
C GLN A 6 -39.51 1.21 -15.36
N GLY A 7 -39.17 0.36 -16.35
CA GLY A 7 -39.23 0.68 -17.74
C GLY A 7 -38.19 1.68 -18.26
N ALA A 8 -37.23 2.07 -17.45
CA ALA A 8 -36.15 2.95 -17.88
C ALA A 8 -35.10 2.18 -18.67
N ILE A 9 -34.72 2.71 -19.83
CA ILE A 9 -33.61 2.15 -20.64
C ILE A 9 -32.31 2.52 -19.95
N THR A 10 -31.61 1.53 -19.40
CA THR A 10 -30.26 1.73 -18.86
C THR A 10 -29.25 1.54 -19.99
N PRO A 11 -28.43 2.55 -20.33
CA PRO A 11 -27.37 2.39 -21.30
C PRO A 11 -26.35 1.37 -20.82
N PRO A 12 -25.65 0.67 -21.72
CA PRO A 12 -24.54 -0.18 -21.35
C PRO A 12 -23.51 0.64 -20.56
N GLU A 13 -22.93 0.03 -19.55
CA GLU A 13 -21.97 0.71 -18.68
C GLU A 13 -20.72 1.14 -19.46
N LYS A 14 -20.32 0.35 -20.44
CA LYS A 14 -19.11 0.55 -21.25
C LYS A 14 -19.42 0.70 -22.72
N ALA A 15 -18.82 1.70 -23.37
CA ALA A 15 -18.89 1.87 -24.81
C ALA A 15 -18.19 0.71 -25.55
N PRO A 16 -18.73 0.27 -26.71
CA PRO A 16 -17.99 -0.67 -27.55
C PRO A 16 -16.67 -0.05 -28.02
N PHE A 17 -15.64 -0.86 -28.06
CA PHE A 17 -14.35 -0.47 -28.60
C PHE A 17 -14.48 -0.21 -30.11
N ARG A 18 -14.06 0.95 -30.60
CA ARG A 18 -14.10 1.29 -32.01
C ARG A 18 -12.84 0.86 -32.77
N THR A 19 -11.69 1.01 -32.11
CA THR A 19 -10.37 0.66 -32.65
C THR A 19 -9.54 0.07 -31.51
N LEU A 20 -9.41 -1.25 -31.47
CA LEU A 20 -8.60 -1.94 -30.47
C LEU A 20 -7.22 -2.18 -31.06
N GLU A 21 -6.21 -1.55 -30.50
CA GLU A 21 -4.81 -1.87 -30.76
C GLU A 21 -4.25 -2.77 -29.65
N PRO A 22 -3.44 -3.77 -29.99
CA PRO A 22 -2.82 -4.61 -28.97
C PRO A 22 -1.80 -3.81 -28.16
N GLU A 23 -1.74 -4.10 -26.86
CA GLU A 23 -0.63 -3.63 -26.02
C GLU A 23 0.68 -4.26 -26.53
N LYS A 24 1.74 -3.46 -26.58
CA LYS A 24 3.07 -3.89 -26.99
C LYS A 24 4.08 -3.61 -25.89
N THR A 25 4.67 -4.68 -25.38
CA THR A 25 5.72 -4.59 -24.36
C THR A 25 7.08 -4.82 -24.98
N HIS A 26 7.98 -3.88 -24.77
CA HIS A 26 9.40 -3.98 -25.10
C HIS A 26 10.20 -4.08 -23.82
N SER A 27 10.94 -5.17 -23.66
CA SER A 27 11.79 -5.41 -22.49
C SER A 27 13.24 -5.48 -22.89
N PHE A 28 14.09 -4.91 -22.06
CA PHE A 28 15.53 -5.15 -22.03
C PHE A 28 15.89 -5.69 -20.66
N GLU A 29 16.68 -6.73 -20.63
CA GLU A 29 17.15 -7.37 -19.41
C GLU A 29 18.62 -7.73 -19.56
N ALA A 30 19.41 -7.48 -18.51
CA ALA A 30 20.80 -7.87 -18.43
C ALA A 30 21.07 -8.38 -17.02
N GLY A 31 21.60 -9.60 -16.92
CA GLY A 31 21.83 -10.26 -15.65
C GLY A 31 23.21 -10.89 -15.55
N PHE A 32 23.60 -11.14 -14.32
CA PHE A 32 24.80 -11.86 -13.94
C PHE A 32 24.43 -12.89 -12.89
N ASP A 33 24.91 -14.13 -13.09
CA ASP A 33 24.81 -15.21 -12.13
C ASP A 33 26.20 -15.80 -11.92
N GLY A 34 26.63 -15.94 -10.67
CA GLY A 34 27.97 -16.40 -10.38
C GLY A 34 28.14 -16.97 -8.99
N GLU A 35 29.06 -17.93 -8.89
CA GLU A 35 29.49 -18.55 -7.65
C GLU A 35 30.97 -18.31 -7.40
N PHE A 36 31.30 -17.92 -6.18
CA PHE A 36 32.66 -17.54 -5.78
C PHE A 36 33.08 -18.26 -4.51
N PHE A 37 34.38 -18.25 -4.23
CA PHE A 37 34.97 -18.80 -3.01
C PHE A 37 34.59 -20.26 -2.75
N GLN A 38 34.72 -21.12 -3.77
CA GLN A 38 34.37 -22.53 -3.69
C GLN A 38 32.87 -22.74 -3.33
N HIS A 39 31.99 -22.07 -4.07
CA HIS A 39 30.53 -22.10 -3.90
C HIS A 39 30.01 -21.53 -2.57
N ARG A 40 30.84 -20.75 -1.85
CA ARG A 40 30.39 -20.13 -0.60
C ARG A 40 29.56 -18.86 -0.83
N LEU A 41 29.87 -18.08 -1.86
CA LEU A 41 29.13 -16.89 -2.24
C LEU A 41 28.41 -17.16 -3.55
N HIS A 42 27.09 -17.01 -3.51
CA HIS A 42 26.24 -16.97 -4.69
C HIS A 42 25.77 -15.54 -4.91
N VAL A 43 25.86 -15.05 -6.15
CA VAL A 43 25.42 -13.71 -6.54
C VAL A 43 24.59 -13.84 -7.80
N ASN A 44 23.34 -13.41 -7.72
CA ASN A 44 22.50 -13.20 -8.89
C ASN A 44 22.05 -11.74 -8.90
N ALA A 45 22.31 -11.04 -10.01
CA ALA A 45 21.96 -9.64 -10.17
C ALA A 45 21.36 -9.42 -11.55
N THR A 46 20.21 -8.78 -11.61
CA THR A 46 19.50 -8.52 -12.85
C THR A 46 19.04 -7.06 -12.89
N TYR A 47 19.32 -6.36 -13.98
CA TYR A 47 18.73 -5.09 -14.32
C TYR A 47 17.69 -5.30 -15.42
N TYR A 48 16.53 -4.67 -15.31
CA TYR A 48 15.50 -4.71 -16.33
C TYR A 48 14.93 -3.32 -16.61
N LYS A 49 14.47 -3.14 -17.86
CA LYS A 49 13.69 -1.98 -18.28
C LYS A 49 12.62 -2.43 -19.26
N THR A 50 11.38 -2.15 -18.93
CA THR A 50 10.21 -2.57 -19.70
C THR A 50 9.34 -1.37 -20.02
N ASN A 51 8.95 -1.21 -21.30
CA ASN A 51 8.00 -0.21 -21.73
C ASN A 51 6.78 -0.90 -22.33
N THR A 52 5.59 -0.66 -21.77
CA THR A 52 4.31 -1.11 -22.32
C THR A 52 3.61 0.04 -23.00
N LYS A 53 3.50 -0.02 -24.32
CA LYS A 53 2.83 0.97 -25.18
C LYS A 53 1.41 0.51 -25.51
N ASN A 54 0.56 1.47 -25.85
CA ASN A 54 -0.86 1.26 -26.18
C ASN A 54 -1.63 0.58 -25.04
N GLN A 55 -1.20 0.80 -23.77
CA GLN A 55 -1.91 0.29 -22.63
C GLN A 55 -3.33 0.85 -22.64
N PHE A 56 -4.34 0.01 -22.43
CA PHE A 56 -5.70 0.48 -22.46
C PHE A 56 -6.25 0.75 -21.06
N PHE A 57 -6.99 1.85 -20.96
CA PHE A 57 -7.64 2.28 -19.73
C PHE A 57 -9.13 2.48 -19.96
N ALA A 58 -9.93 2.29 -18.92
CA ALA A 58 -11.31 2.70 -18.88
C ALA A 58 -11.39 4.15 -18.46
N ILE A 59 -11.82 5.04 -19.34
CA ILE A 59 -12.06 6.44 -19.01
C ILE A 59 -13.56 6.71 -18.85
N THR A 60 -13.91 7.63 -17.94
CA THR A 60 -15.28 8.09 -17.75
C THR A 60 -15.69 8.97 -18.93
N THR A 61 -16.86 8.73 -19.48
CA THR A 61 -17.39 9.51 -20.59
C THR A 61 -18.47 10.50 -20.12
N PRO A 62 -18.63 11.66 -20.80
CA PRO A 62 -19.72 12.57 -20.52
C PRO A 62 -21.09 11.89 -20.66
N TRP A 63 -22.02 12.20 -19.78
CA TRP A 63 -23.36 11.59 -19.75
C TRP A 63 -24.12 11.65 -21.10
N GLY A 64 -23.83 12.65 -21.93
CA GLY A 64 -24.43 12.78 -23.26
C GLY A 64 -24.02 11.71 -24.28
N THR A 65 -23.00 10.91 -24.00
CA THR A 65 -22.53 9.86 -24.93
C THR A 65 -23.36 8.58 -24.84
N GLY A 66 -24.23 8.44 -23.85
CA GLY A 66 -25.00 7.24 -23.57
C GLY A 66 -24.22 6.09 -22.93
N TYR A 67 -22.97 6.30 -22.53
CA TYR A 67 -22.13 5.35 -21.84
C TYR A 67 -21.51 5.99 -20.62
N ARG A 68 -21.20 5.21 -19.60
CA ARG A 68 -20.48 5.69 -18.40
C ARG A 68 -18.97 5.67 -18.58
N GLN A 69 -18.48 4.69 -19.32
CA GLN A 69 -17.05 4.46 -19.55
C GLN A 69 -16.81 4.07 -21.01
N GLN A 70 -15.62 4.38 -21.48
CA GLN A 70 -15.07 3.80 -22.72
C GLN A 70 -13.64 3.36 -22.50
N TYR A 71 -13.23 2.32 -23.23
CA TYR A 71 -11.81 1.95 -23.26
C TYR A 71 -11.09 2.76 -24.33
N VAL A 72 -9.88 3.21 -23.99
CA VAL A 72 -8.98 3.89 -24.91
C VAL A 72 -7.61 3.24 -24.83
N ASN A 73 -6.95 3.06 -25.97
CA ASN A 73 -5.53 2.72 -25.97
C ASN A 73 -4.75 4.00 -25.68
N ALA A 74 -4.21 4.10 -24.50
CA ALA A 74 -3.66 5.35 -24.05
C ALA A 74 -2.53 5.10 -23.05
N GLY A 75 -1.33 5.31 -23.52
CA GLY A 75 -0.22 5.40 -22.60
C GLY A 75 0.98 4.56 -22.94
N ASN A 76 2.09 5.03 -22.42
CA ASN A 76 3.36 4.33 -22.36
C ASN A 76 3.78 4.30 -20.89
N VAL A 77 3.74 3.10 -20.29
CA VAL A 77 4.15 2.89 -18.91
C VAL A 77 5.49 2.17 -18.90
N GLN A 78 6.45 2.77 -18.23
CA GLN A 78 7.79 2.22 -18.06
C GLN A 78 7.94 1.66 -16.65
N ASN A 79 8.52 0.47 -16.56
CA ASN A 79 9.07 -0.11 -15.35
C ASN A 79 10.54 -0.35 -15.55
N GLN A 80 11.37 0.10 -14.61
CA GLN A 80 12.78 -0.22 -14.60
C GLN A 80 13.20 -0.59 -13.19
N GLY A 81 14.10 -1.53 -13.08
CA GLY A 81 14.44 -2.02 -11.77
C GLY A 81 15.70 -2.85 -11.73
N PHE A 82 16.02 -3.24 -10.53
CA PHE A 82 17.18 -4.05 -10.21
C PHE A 82 16.77 -5.13 -9.20
N GLU A 83 17.17 -6.35 -9.47
CA GLU A 83 16.98 -7.49 -8.58
C GLU A 83 18.34 -8.03 -8.18
N LEU A 84 18.51 -8.33 -6.89
CA LEU A 84 19.74 -8.86 -6.32
C LEU A 84 19.42 -10.00 -5.38
N SER A 85 20.08 -11.15 -5.59
CA SER A 85 20.10 -12.26 -4.66
C SER A 85 21.54 -12.54 -4.25
N LEU A 86 21.82 -12.51 -2.95
CA LEU A 86 23.11 -12.81 -2.37
C LEU A 86 22.97 -13.96 -1.38
N GLY A 87 23.67 -15.06 -1.62
CA GLY A 87 23.74 -16.18 -0.71
C GLY A 87 25.18 -16.36 -0.19
N TRP A 88 25.33 -16.55 1.11
CA TRP A 88 26.60 -16.91 1.72
C TRP A 88 26.46 -18.15 2.58
N PHE A 89 27.37 -19.08 2.42
CA PHE A 89 27.48 -20.26 3.28
C PHE A 89 28.87 -20.34 3.91
N GLN A 90 28.89 -20.54 5.23
CA GLN A 90 30.11 -20.71 6.00
C GLN A 90 30.02 -21.93 6.90
N ASP A 91 30.95 -22.83 6.75
CA ASP A 91 31.25 -23.88 7.72
C ASP A 91 32.44 -23.41 8.59
N PHE A 92 32.23 -23.33 9.89
CA PHE A 92 33.24 -22.92 10.87
C PHE A 92 33.97 -24.13 11.47
N GLY A 93 33.62 -25.34 11.05
CA GLY A 93 34.03 -26.57 11.73
C GLY A 93 33.26 -26.76 13.04
N ASN A 94 33.63 -27.79 13.83
CA ASN A 94 32.98 -28.12 15.10
C ASN A 94 31.47 -28.26 15.01
N GLU A 95 30.97 -28.74 13.89
CA GLU A 95 29.54 -28.92 13.59
C GLU A 95 28.71 -27.60 13.62
N PHE A 96 29.36 -26.44 13.42
CA PHE A 96 28.69 -25.15 13.31
C PHE A 96 28.72 -24.64 11.89
N THR A 97 27.52 -24.39 11.33
CA THR A 97 27.36 -23.80 9.98
C THR A 97 26.42 -22.59 10.05
N TRP A 98 26.68 -21.63 9.19
CA TRP A 98 25.84 -20.46 8.96
C TRP A 98 25.57 -20.30 7.48
N SER A 99 24.30 -20.13 7.11
CA SER A 99 23.89 -19.66 5.79
C SER A 99 23.06 -18.39 5.93
N THR A 100 23.27 -17.48 5.00
CA THR A 100 22.47 -16.24 4.91
C THR A 100 22.14 -15.96 3.46
N ASP A 101 20.89 -15.56 3.22
CA ASP A 101 20.37 -15.23 1.91
C ASP A 101 19.67 -13.88 1.97
N LEU A 102 20.11 -12.95 1.14
CA LEU A 102 19.53 -11.64 0.96
C LEU A 102 18.92 -11.54 -0.43
N ASN A 103 17.62 -11.28 -0.51
CA ASN A 103 16.93 -10.99 -1.76
C ASN A 103 16.43 -9.54 -1.69
N LEU A 104 16.75 -8.76 -2.72
CA LEU A 104 16.36 -7.37 -2.85
C LEU A 104 15.77 -7.13 -4.23
N SER A 105 14.65 -6.43 -4.29
CA SER A 105 14.10 -5.90 -5.53
C SER A 105 13.86 -4.40 -5.40
N TYR A 106 14.29 -3.66 -6.41
CA TYR A 106 13.96 -2.25 -6.61
C TYR A 106 13.19 -2.12 -7.91
N ASN A 107 12.05 -1.43 -7.88
CA ASN A 107 11.28 -1.09 -9.08
C ASN A 107 10.89 0.38 -9.07
N ASP A 108 11.13 1.07 -10.18
CA ASP A 108 10.65 2.41 -10.45
C ASP A 108 9.70 2.36 -11.64
N ASN A 109 8.43 2.63 -11.36
CA ASN A 109 7.38 2.72 -12.36
C ASN A 109 7.23 4.18 -12.78
N LYS A 110 7.01 4.45 -14.06
CA LYS A 110 6.78 5.80 -14.56
C LYS A 110 5.80 5.80 -15.72
N ILE A 111 4.84 6.72 -15.68
CA ILE A 111 3.95 7.01 -16.79
C ILE A 111 4.67 7.98 -17.71
N ILE A 112 5.06 7.51 -18.90
CA ILE A 112 5.82 8.30 -19.86
C ILE A 112 4.90 9.16 -20.71
N GLU A 113 3.70 8.63 -21.03
CA GLU A 113 2.75 9.26 -21.93
C GLU A 113 1.34 8.79 -21.59
N LEU A 114 0.39 9.69 -21.62
CA LEU A 114 -1.04 9.41 -21.58
C LEU A 114 -1.69 9.96 -22.85
N VAL A 115 -2.94 9.56 -23.12
CA VAL A 115 -3.70 10.05 -24.26
C VAL A 115 -3.98 11.55 -24.17
N ASP A 116 -3.98 12.24 -25.30
CA ASP A 116 -4.34 13.64 -25.38
C ASP A 116 -5.72 13.91 -24.74
N GLY A 117 -5.82 15.02 -24.02
CA GLY A 117 -7.03 15.42 -23.30
C GLY A 117 -7.14 14.97 -21.85
N LEU A 118 -6.13 14.25 -21.33
CA LEU A 118 -6.03 13.85 -19.93
C LEU A 118 -4.90 14.59 -19.18
N GLN A 119 -4.70 15.90 -19.48
CA GLN A 119 -3.62 16.69 -18.87
C GLN A 119 -3.73 16.77 -17.34
N ASP A 120 -4.95 16.77 -16.80
CA ASP A 120 -5.20 16.77 -15.34
C ASP A 120 -5.00 15.40 -14.70
N GLY A 121 -4.89 14.36 -15.51
CA GLY A 121 -4.75 12.97 -15.09
C GLY A 121 -6.04 12.15 -15.22
N LEU A 122 -5.90 10.84 -15.02
CA LEU A 122 -6.98 9.86 -15.04
C LEU A 122 -7.13 9.24 -13.65
N SER A 123 -8.30 9.44 -13.02
CA SER A 123 -8.61 8.78 -11.74
C SER A 123 -8.95 7.31 -11.97
N LEU A 124 -8.19 6.40 -11.34
CA LEU A 124 -8.45 4.96 -11.33
C LEU A 124 -9.45 4.57 -10.25
N SER A 125 -9.46 5.30 -9.14
CA SER A 125 -10.34 5.06 -8.00
C SER A 125 -10.60 6.36 -7.24
N ASN A 126 -11.75 6.43 -6.60
CA ASN A 126 -12.12 7.54 -5.72
C ASN A 126 -12.82 6.98 -4.49
N PHE A 127 -12.23 7.21 -3.31
CA PHE A 127 -12.77 6.80 -2.03
C PHE A 127 -12.79 8.00 -1.08
N GLY A 128 -13.97 8.63 -0.94
CA GLY A 128 -14.15 9.77 -0.03
C GLY A 128 -13.22 10.96 -0.33
N GLY A 129 -12.86 11.16 -1.61
CA GLY A 129 -11.96 12.22 -2.04
C GLY A 129 -10.48 11.82 -2.12
N ALA A 130 -10.10 10.63 -1.67
CA ALA A 130 -8.79 10.06 -1.96
C ALA A 130 -8.83 9.36 -3.32
N GLN A 131 -7.94 9.72 -4.21
CA GLN A 131 -7.90 9.22 -5.58
C GLN A 131 -6.52 8.70 -5.95
N VAL A 132 -6.50 7.56 -6.64
CA VAL A 132 -5.29 7.11 -7.35
C VAL A 132 -5.37 7.67 -8.75
N VAL A 133 -4.41 8.53 -9.09
CA VAL A 133 -4.45 9.29 -10.34
C VAL A 133 -3.24 8.93 -11.20
N LEU A 134 -3.51 8.52 -12.44
CA LEU A 134 -2.50 8.41 -13.47
C LEU A 134 -2.26 9.78 -14.07
N LYS A 135 -1.02 10.25 -14.01
CA LYS A 135 -0.60 11.52 -14.61
C LYS A 135 0.72 11.34 -15.35
N GLU A 136 0.87 11.99 -16.48
CA GLU A 136 2.13 11.96 -17.22
C GLU A 136 3.29 12.45 -16.34
N GLY A 137 4.38 11.71 -16.34
CA GLY A 137 5.53 11.94 -15.47
C GLY A 137 5.42 11.39 -14.05
N GLY A 138 4.21 10.97 -13.61
CA GLY A 138 3.94 10.34 -12.33
C GLY A 138 4.10 8.82 -12.34
N HIS A 139 3.62 8.17 -11.28
CA HIS A 139 3.69 6.73 -11.06
C HIS A 139 2.31 6.10 -11.12
N PHE A 140 2.27 4.78 -11.33
CA PHE A 140 1.02 4.02 -11.41
C PHE A 140 0.35 3.76 -10.05
N GLY A 141 0.66 4.50 -9.05
CA GLY A 141 0.11 4.40 -7.69
C GLY A 141 0.07 5.75 -6.99
N ASP A 142 0.19 6.84 -7.76
CA ASP A 142 0.20 8.18 -7.19
C ASP A 142 -1.11 8.50 -6.50
N LEU A 143 -1.03 8.75 -5.19
CA LEU A 143 -2.15 9.04 -4.32
C LEU A 143 -2.34 10.54 -4.18
N TYR A 144 -3.54 11.00 -4.48
CA TYR A 144 -4.01 12.36 -4.31
C TYR A 144 -5.14 12.39 -3.30
N VAL A 145 -5.11 13.34 -2.36
CA VAL A 145 -6.02 13.37 -1.22
C VAL A 145 -6.59 14.76 -0.97
N ARG A 146 -7.78 14.80 -0.39
CA ARG A 146 -8.30 16.03 0.18
C ARG A 146 -7.46 16.44 1.39
N HIS A 147 -7.30 17.74 1.55
CA HIS A 147 -6.48 18.34 2.59
C HIS A 147 -7.16 19.56 3.18
N VAL A 148 -6.70 20.00 4.33
CA VAL A 148 -7.13 21.26 4.94
C VAL A 148 -6.57 22.43 4.13
N MET A 149 -7.43 23.35 3.76
CA MET A 149 -7.05 24.54 2.98
C MET A 149 -6.39 25.59 3.85
N HIS A 150 -5.42 26.28 3.26
CA HIS A 150 -4.72 27.40 3.86
C HIS A 150 -4.82 28.64 2.96
N ASP A 151 -4.85 29.81 3.56
CA ASP A 151 -4.78 31.07 2.83
C ASP A 151 -3.40 31.23 2.19
N GLU A 152 -3.37 31.45 0.88
CA GLU A 152 -2.11 31.50 0.11
C GLU A 152 -1.15 32.59 0.55
N LYS A 153 -1.67 33.71 1.10
CA LYS A 153 -0.85 34.87 1.49
C LYS A 153 -0.32 34.77 2.91
N THR A 154 -1.13 34.25 3.81
CA THR A 154 -0.82 34.21 5.24
C THR A 154 -0.37 32.84 5.73
N GLY A 155 -0.59 31.78 4.95
CA GLY A 155 -0.33 30.39 5.34
C GLY A 155 -1.25 29.89 6.47
N LYS A 156 -2.26 30.66 6.88
CA LYS A 156 -3.16 30.26 7.96
C LYS A 156 -4.23 29.32 7.47
N MET A 157 -4.56 28.33 8.31
CA MET A 157 -5.67 27.42 8.07
C MET A 157 -6.98 28.18 7.85
N LEU A 158 -7.74 27.81 6.81
CA LEU A 158 -9.07 28.31 6.56
C LEU A 158 -10.09 27.55 7.42
N VAL A 159 -11.08 28.27 7.91
CA VAL A 159 -12.13 27.74 8.79
C VAL A 159 -13.49 28.09 8.20
N THR A 160 -14.37 27.10 8.18
CA THR A 160 -15.78 27.26 7.76
C THR A 160 -16.68 27.28 8.98
N ASP A 161 -17.47 28.35 9.10
CA ASP A 161 -18.51 28.47 10.11
C ASP A 161 -19.81 27.85 9.64
N VAL A 162 -20.33 26.91 10.41
CA VAL A 162 -21.66 26.36 10.22
C VAL A 162 -22.66 27.20 11.03
N LYS A 163 -23.70 27.74 10.36
CA LYS A 163 -24.65 28.69 10.94
C LYS A 163 -26.07 28.13 10.97
N ASP A 164 -26.85 28.59 11.95
CA ASP A 164 -28.28 28.32 11.99
C ASP A 164 -29.05 29.17 10.94
N ASP A 165 -30.36 28.94 10.82
CA ASP A 165 -31.26 29.68 9.91
C ASP A 165 -31.33 31.19 10.22
N LYS A 166 -30.86 31.61 11.38
CA LYS A 166 -30.81 33.01 11.83
C LYS A 166 -29.46 33.67 11.60
N GLY A 167 -28.47 32.90 11.11
CA GLY A 167 -27.11 33.36 10.83
C GLY A 167 -26.15 33.29 12.03
N ASN A 168 -26.54 32.71 13.17
CA ASN A 168 -25.65 32.52 14.30
C ASN A 168 -24.73 31.35 14.06
N VAL A 169 -23.46 31.49 14.40
CA VAL A 169 -22.47 30.39 14.29
C VAL A 169 -22.80 29.32 15.34
N LEU A 170 -23.06 28.11 14.87
CA LEU A 170 -23.27 26.92 15.71
C LEU A 170 -21.95 26.29 16.11
N TYR A 171 -21.08 26.08 15.13
CA TYR A 171 -19.71 25.57 15.30
C TYR A 171 -18.88 25.93 14.07
N SER A 172 -17.57 25.73 14.20
CA SER A 172 -16.63 25.93 13.10
C SER A 172 -15.82 24.65 12.87
N VAL A 173 -15.43 24.40 11.63
CA VAL A 173 -14.58 23.25 11.24
C VAL A 173 -13.52 23.72 10.25
N PRO A 174 -12.39 22.98 10.09
CA PRO A 174 -11.42 23.27 9.04
C PRO A 174 -12.07 23.20 7.65
N THR A 175 -11.70 24.13 6.78
CA THR A 175 -12.15 24.12 5.37
C THR A 175 -11.33 23.08 4.61
N LEU A 176 -12.01 22.17 3.92
CA LEU A 176 -11.36 21.12 3.11
C LEU A 176 -11.35 21.52 1.63
N SER A 177 -10.33 21.04 0.91
CA SER A 177 -10.21 21.18 -0.55
C SER A 177 -11.40 20.53 -1.27
N GLY A 178 -11.61 20.86 -2.55
CA GLY A 178 -12.56 20.20 -3.43
C GLY A 178 -12.19 18.73 -3.70
N GLU A 179 -12.97 18.07 -4.57
CA GLU A 179 -12.79 16.66 -4.98
C GLU A 179 -12.25 16.53 -6.40
N GLY A 180 -12.14 17.63 -7.12
CA GLY A 180 -11.52 17.64 -8.44
C GLY A 180 -10.05 17.24 -8.34
N ILE A 181 -9.52 16.53 -9.32
CA ILE A 181 -8.09 16.11 -9.33
C ILE A 181 -7.16 17.32 -9.10
N THR A 182 -7.53 18.49 -9.64
CA THR A 182 -6.78 19.73 -9.50
C THR A 182 -6.80 20.33 -8.09
N ASP A 183 -7.81 19.97 -7.30
CA ASP A 183 -7.99 20.47 -5.92
C ASP A 183 -7.31 19.57 -4.90
N LEU A 184 -6.93 18.36 -5.32
CA LEU A 184 -6.33 17.35 -4.44
C LEU A 184 -4.82 17.56 -4.30
N LYS A 185 -4.29 17.20 -3.14
CA LYS A 185 -2.87 17.23 -2.85
C LYS A 185 -2.23 15.88 -3.15
N TYR A 186 -1.15 15.88 -3.92
CA TYR A 186 -0.28 14.72 -4.09
C TYR A 186 0.45 14.40 -2.80
N VAL A 187 0.38 13.15 -2.33
CA VAL A 187 1.00 12.71 -1.07
C VAL A 187 2.02 11.59 -1.24
N GLY A 188 2.15 11.05 -2.43
CA GLY A 188 3.16 10.04 -2.77
C GLY A 188 2.57 8.84 -3.53
N ASP A 189 3.44 7.91 -3.88
CA ASP A 189 3.12 6.65 -4.52
C ASP A 189 2.75 5.60 -3.45
N MET A 190 1.70 4.81 -3.68
CA MET A 190 1.31 3.71 -2.80
C MET A 190 2.24 2.50 -2.90
N ASN A 191 3.02 2.38 -3.97
CA ASN A 191 3.90 1.25 -4.19
C ASN A 191 5.24 1.42 -3.47
N SER A 192 5.67 0.39 -2.75
CA SER A 192 7.01 0.34 -2.20
C SER A 192 8.04 0.21 -3.31
N LYS A 193 9.07 1.05 -3.31
CA LYS A 193 10.13 1.01 -4.32
C LYS A 193 11.14 -0.10 -4.08
N VAL A 194 11.40 -0.44 -2.82
CA VAL A 194 12.35 -1.48 -2.43
C VAL A 194 11.65 -2.51 -1.56
N ASN A 195 11.77 -3.77 -1.95
CA ASN A 195 11.38 -4.91 -1.13
C ASN A 195 12.61 -5.79 -0.90
N MET A 196 12.84 -6.21 0.36
CA MET A 196 14.00 -7.02 0.71
C MET A 196 13.62 -8.07 1.73
N GLY A 197 14.13 -9.28 1.53
CA GLY A 197 14.04 -10.37 2.49
C GLY A 197 15.44 -10.82 2.90
N TRP A 198 15.70 -10.91 4.20
CA TRP A 198 16.96 -11.39 4.73
C TRP A 198 16.74 -12.61 5.60
N ASN A 199 17.12 -13.76 5.06
CA ASN A 199 17.03 -15.05 5.73
C ASN A 199 18.38 -15.44 6.32
N ASN A 200 18.39 -15.97 7.55
CA ASN A 200 19.56 -16.51 8.20
C ASN A 200 19.24 -17.87 8.80
N THR A 201 20.17 -18.80 8.64
CA THR A 201 20.07 -20.12 9.24
C THR A 201 21.38 -20.49 9.91
N PHE A 202 21.32 -20.80 11.19
CA PHE A 202 22.42 -21.29 12.01
C PHE A 202 22.14 -22.74 12.38
N ARG A 203 23.14 -23.58 12.23
CA ARG A 203 23.10 -24.98 12.70
C ARG A 203 24.29 -25.24 13.59
N TYR A 204 24.01 -25.79 14.74
CA TYR A 204 25.01 -26.23 15.67
C TYR A 204 24.64 -27.61 16.20
N LYS A 205 25.44 -28.63 15.79
CA LYS A 205 25.12 -30.06 16.05
C LYS A 205 23.71 -30.38 15.58
N ASP A 206 22.84 -30.73 16.52
CA ASP A 206 21.47 -31.13 16.25
C ASP A 206 20.47 -29.94 16.33
N PHE A 207 20.94 -28.77 16.74
CA PHE A 207 20.10 -27.56 16.82
C PHE A 207 20.11 -26.79 15.49
N SER A 208 18.98 -26.21 15.15
CA SER A 208 18.84 -25.27 14.04
C SER A 208 18.04 -24.05 14.50
N LEU A 209 18.52 -22.88 14.14
CA LEU A 209 17.81 -21.60 14.29
C LEU A 209 17.75 -20.94 12.93
N SER A 210 16.56 -20.58 12.47
CA SER A 210 16.42 -19.74 11.28
C SER A 210 15.49 -18.58 11.57
N PHE A 211 15.74 -17.45 10.87
CA PHE A 211 14.82 -16.32 10.89
C PHE A 211 14.84 -15.58 9.56
N LEU A 212 13.69 -15.03 9.22
CA LEU A 212 13.47 -14.17 8.06
C LEU A 212 13.02 -12.79 8.53
N ILE A 213 13.77 -11.76 8.14
CA ILE A 213 13.39 -10.37 8.32
C ILE A 213 12.97 -9.85 6.95
N ASP A 214 11.81 -9.21 6.92
CA ASP A 214 11.19 -8.61 5.75
C ASP A 214 11.26 -7.10 5.86
N PHE A 215 11.67 -6.43 4.77
CA PHE A 215 11.84 -5.00 4.69
C PHE A 215 11.05 -4.46 3.50
N ARG A 216 10.33 -3.39 3.71
CA ARG A 216 9.71 -2.59 2.66
C ARG A 216 10.06 -1.14 2.86
N PHE A 217 10.55 -0.48 1.82
CA PHE A 217 10.90 0.93 1.87
C PHE A 217 10.11 1.72 0.84
N GLY A 218 9.55 2.84 1.32
CA GLY A 218 8.66 3.70 0.56
C GLY A 218 7.24 3.13 0.46
N GLY A 219 6.42 3.82 -0.29
CA GLY A 219 4.99 3.60 -0.39
C GLY A 219 4.20 4.43 0.60
N LYS A 220 2.93 4.66 0.26
CA LYS A 220 1.96 5.33 1.13
C LYS A 220 0.77 4.42 1.37
N VAL A 221 0.20 4.53 2.57
CA VAL A 221 -1.03 3.83 2.94
C VAL A 221 -2.00 4.83 3.56
N LEU A 222 -3.24 4.78 3.12
CA LEU A 222 -4.33 5.60 3.67
C LEU A 222 -5.22 4.72 4.54
N SER A 223 -5.35 5.05 5.84
CA SER A 223 -6.24 4.34 6.75
C SER A 223 -7.62 4.98 6.80
N MET A 224 -8.55 4.46 6.04
CA MET A 224 -9.97 4.80 6.19
C MET A 224 -10.55 4.17 7.46
N THR A 225 -9.95 3.12 7.99
CA THR A 225 -10.30 2.54 9.29
C THR A 225 -10.13 3.58 10.40
N GLU A 226 -8.97 4.22 10.46
CA GLU A 226 -8.70 5.24 11.48
C GLU A 226 -9.59 6.47 11.31
N ALA A 227 -9.76 6.92 10.06
CA ALA A 227 -10.69 8.00 9.73
C ALA A 227 -12.13 7.69 10.18
N GLY A 228 -12.57 6.44 10.01
CA GLY A 228 -13.86 5.97 10.50
C GLY A 228 -13.95 5.97 12.03
N LEU A 229 -12.94 5.41 12.72
CA LEU A 229 -12.90 5.40 14.19
C LEU A 229 -12.95 6.81 14.79
N ASP A 230 -12.34 7.78 14.14
CA ASP A 230 -12.39 9.18 14.55
C ASP A 230 -13.77 9.78 14.35
N ALA A 231 -14.36 9.64 13.16
CA ALA A 231 -15.68 10.16 12.86
C ALA A 231 -16.76 9.59 13.78
N TRP A 232 -16.63 8.32 14.17
CA TRP A 232 -17.53 7.65 15.12
C TRP A 232 -17.18 7.94 16.59
N GLY A 233 -16.10 8.66 16.86
CA GLY A 233 -15.67 9.06 18.19
C GLY A 233 -15.20 7.91 19.08
N VAL A 234 -14.70 6.80 18.50
CA VAL A 234 -14.29 5.60 19.23
C VAL A 234 -12.77 5.41 19.29
N SER A 235 -11.99 6.33 18.71
CA SER A 235 -10.53 6.32 18.83
C SER A 235 -10.05 6.94 20.15
N GLN A 236 -8.82 6.63 20.58
CA GLN A 236 -8.23 7.22 21.79
C GLN A 236 -8.12 8.74 21.67
N ARG A 237 -7.70 9.28 20.52
CA ARG A 237 -7.56 10.73 20.34
C ARG A 237 -8.90 11.47 20.43
N THR A 238 -10.01 10.85 19.99
CA THR A 238 -11.34 11.43 20.15
C THR A 238 -11.82 11.36 21.60
N ALA A 239 -11.49 10.31 22.35
CA ALA A 239 -11.75 10.24 23.78
C ALA A 239 -11.01 11.35 24.53
N ASP A 240 -9.70 11.50 24.29
CA ASP A 240 -8.87 12.53 24.91
C ASP A 240 -9.37 13.95 24.58
N ALA A 241 -9.85 14.17 23.35
CA ALA A 241 -10.43 15.46 22.95
C ALA A 241 -11.77 15.75 23.65
N ARG A 242 -12.64 14.75 23.83
CA ARG A 242 -13.89 14.90 24.59
C ARG A 242 -13.61 15.20 26.06
N ASP A 243 -12.61 14.54 26.65
CA ASP A 243 -12.24 14.82 28.05
C ASP A 243 -11.71 16.24 28.25
N LYS A 244 -10.99 16.77 27.24
CA LYS A 244 -10.53 18.17 27.23
C LYS A 244 -11.65 19.16 26.90
N GLY A 245 -12.70 18.72 26.19
CA GLY A 245 -13.81 19.55 25.73
C GLY A 245 -13.51 20.40 24.49
N TYR A 246 -12.36 20.21 23.82
CA TYR A 246 -11.97 20.93 22.61
C TYR A 246 -10.86 20.24 21.83
N VAL A 247 -10.70 20.63 20.56
CA VAL A 247 -9.57 20.29 19.71
C VAL A 247 -8.80 21.56 19.38
N VAL A 248 -7.46 21.48 19.32
CA VAL A 248 -6.60 22.56 18.81
C VAL A 248 -5.85 22.05 17.58
N ARG A 249 -5.98 22.76 16.46
CA ARG A 249 -5.22 22.51 15.24
C ARG A 249 -4.61 23.82 14.76
N GLU A 250 -3.30 23.86 14.56
CA GLU A 250 -2.54 25.02 14.08
C GLU A 250 -2.86 26.33 14.83
N GLY A 251 -3.05 26.21 16.16
CA GLY A 251 -3.38 27.34 17.02
C GLY A 251 -4.86 27.77 17.02
N VAL A 252 -5.69 27.15 16.19
CA VAL A 252 -7.15 27.38 16.18
C VAL A 252 -7.82 26.36 17.09
N ARG A 253 -8.73 26.86 17.96
CA ARG A 253 -9.50 26.02 18.88
C ARG A 253 -10.88 25.74 18.32
N PHE A 254 -11.29 24.49 18.40
CA PHE A 254 -12.61 23.98 18.01
C PHE A 254 -13.29 23.39 19.25
N ASP A 255 -14.36 24.05 19.71
CA ASP A 255 -15.06 23.65 20.95
C ASP A 255 -16.09 22.54 20.72
N ASN A 256 -16.56 22.33 19.48
CA ASN A 256 -17.42 21.21 19.15
C ASN A 256 -16.58 20.02 18.64
N VAL A 257 -16.15 19.17 19.59
CA VAL A 257 -15.31 18.01 19.32
C VAL A 257 -15.98 17.01 18.36
N GLU A 258 -17.28 16.77 18.52
CA GLU A 258 -18.04 15.84 17.71
C GLU A 258 -18.08 16.28 16.24
N GLU A 259 -18.50 17.50 15.99
CA GLU A 259 -18.62 18.03 14.62
C GLU A 259 -17.25 18.22 13.96
N TYR A 260 -16.21 18.54 14.75
CA TYR A 260 -14.85 18.55 14.24
C TYR A 260 -14.43 17.18 13.67
N TYR A 261 -14.59 16.11 14.44
CA TYR A 261 -14.19 14.78 13.99
C TYR A 261 -15.12 14.19 12.93
N LYS A 262 -16.39 14.57 12.87
CA LYS A 262 -17.27 14.23 11.76
C LYS A 262 -16.84 14.90 10.44
N ALA A 263 -16.33 16.13 10.51
CA ALA A 263 -15.84 16.84 9.34
C ALA A 263 -14.45 16.33 8.89
N MET A 264 -13.59 15.94 9.84
CA MET A 264 -12.23 15.51 9.57
C MET A 264 -12.12 14.02 9.27
N GLY A 265 -13.03 13.19 9.75
CA GLY A 265 -13.02 11.73 9.62
C GLY A 265 -14.12 11.20 8.70
N ALA A 266 -14.02 9.93 8.32
CA ALA A 266 -14.92 9.27 7.38
C ALA A 266 -16.10 8.58 8.06
N LEU A 267 -17.31 9.14 7.99
CA LEU A 267 -18.54 8.50 8.49
C LEU A 267 -18.91 7.23 7.70
N ASN A 268 -18.52 7.17 6.44
CA ASN A 268 -18.65 6.01 5.56
C ASN A 268 -17.63 6.13 4.42
N TYR A 269 -17.44 5.06 3.63
CA TYR A 269 -16.43 5.03 2.55
C TYR A 269 -16.65 6.03 1.41
N ASN A 270 -17.84 6.65 1.33
CA ASN A 270 -18.15 7.71 0.36
C ASN A 270 -18.15 9.11 1.03
N ALA A 271 -17.89 9.19 2.34
CA ALA A 271 -17.89 10.46 3.03
C ALA A 271 -16.70 11.31 2.59
N GLN A 272 -16.96 12.59 2.41
CA GLN A 272 -15.91 13.57 2.17
C GLN A 272 -15.24 13.93 3.50
N TYR A 273 -13.93 13.73 3.60
CA TYR A 273 -13.18 13.97 4.82
C TYR A 273 -11.74 14.42 4.51
N ASN A 274 -11.01 14.81 5.53
CA ASN A 274 -9.59 15.13 5.38
C ASN A 274 -8.77 13.84 5.28
N ASN A 275 -8.50 13.40 4.06
CA ASN A 275 -7.74 12.17 3.84
C ASN A 275 -6.27 12.32 4.27
N GLU A 276 -5.70 13.54 4.16
CA GLU A 276 -4.28 13.78 4.42
C GLU A 276 -3.84 13.34 5.82
N ASP A 277 -4.67 13.57 6.84
CA ASP A 277 -4.36 13.21 8.24
C ASP A 277 -4.25 11.70 8.49
N TYR A 278 -4.71 10.88 7.55
CA TYR A 278 -4.73 9.43 7.65
C TYR A 278 -3.81 8.72 6.66
N VAL A 279 -2.92 9.50 6.01
CA VAL A 279 -1.88 8.98 5.12
C VAL A 279 -0.60 8.75 5.92
N TYR A 280 -0.09 7.54 5.86
CA TYR A 280 1.12 7.12 6.56
C TYR A 280 2.17 6.63 5.57
N ASP A 281 3.43 6.62 5.99
CA ASP A 281 4.49 5.94 5.27
C ASP A 281 4.33 4.42 5.44
N ALA A 282 4.37 3.68 4.32
CA ALA A 282 4.22 2.23 4.32
C ALA A 282 5.54 1.49 4.63
N THR A 283 6.64 2.24 4.82
CA THR A 283 7.93 1.66 5.20
C THR A 283 7.79 0.84 6.46
N ASN A 284 8.27 -0.40 6.39
CA ASN A 284 8.26 -1.29 7.56
C ASN A 284 9.39 -2.31 7.51
N VAL A 285 9.76 -2.77 8.70
CA VAL A 285 10.72 -3.85 8.92
C VAL A 285 10.13 -4.80 9.95
N ARG A 286 9.97 -6.08 9.59
CA ARG A 286 9.35 -7.04 10.50
C ARG A 286 10.06 -8.39 10.60
N MET A 287 9.91 -9.02 11.75
CA MET A 287 10.21 -10.43 11.94
C MET A 287 9.11 -11.27 11.27
N ARG A 288 9.40 -11.74 10.04
CA ARG A 288 8.42 -12.50 9.24
C ARG A 288 8.27 -13.92 9.75
N GLU A 289 9.39 -14.57 10.02
CA GLU A 289 9.42 -15.93 10.55
C GLU A 289 10.63 -16.13 11.44
N ILE A 290 10.47 -16.93 12.49
CA ILE A 290 11.56 -17.52 13.25
C ILE A 290 11.23 -18.98 13.50
N SER A 291 12.24 -19.85 13.35
CA SER A 291 12.12 -21.28 13.59
C SER A 291 13.29 -21.78 14.42
N PHE A 292 12.99 -22.57 15.44
CA PHE A 292 13.97 -23.25 16.24
C PHE A 292 13.70 -24.76 16.22
N GLY A 293 14.68 -25.54 15.79
CA GLY A 293 14.55 -26.97 15.59
C GLY A 293 15.61 -27.79 16.33
N TYR A 294 15.25 -29.02 16.66
CA TYR A 294 16.16 -30.03 17.17
C TYR A 294 15.98 -31.35 16.41
N THR A 295 17.08 -31.99 16.02
CA THR A 295 17.08 -33.26 15.29
C THR A 295 17.53 -34.37 16.21
N PHE A 296 16.65 -35.32 16.47
CA PHE A 296 16.97 -36.58 17.13
C PHE A 296 17.53 -37.55 16.07
N ARG A 297 18.81 -37.86 16.15
CA ARG A 297 19.49 -38.79 15.22
C ARG A 297 19.29 -40.21 15.67
N ASP A 298 19.38 -41.13 14.72
CA ASP A 298 19.35 -42.59 14.93
C ASP A 298 18.20 -43.10 15.80
N LEU A 299 17.04 -42.44 15.66
CA LEU A 299 15.84 -42.83 16.40
C LEU A 299 15.49 -44.29 16.03
N PHE A 300 15.29 -45.13 17.02
CA PHE A 300 14.98 -46.55 16.86
C PHE A 300 16.09 -47.39 16.20
N GLY A 301 17.35 -46.93 16.19
CA GLY A 301 18.51 -47.73 15.77
C GLY A 301 18.57 -48.08 14.27
N GLN A 302 17.97 -47.23 13.40
CA GLN A 302 17.83 -47.52 11.97
C GLN A 302 18.17 -46.31 11.08
N SER A 303 19.13 -45.48 11.45
CA SER A 303 19.48 -44.25 10.70
C SER A 303 18.29 -43.32 10.43
N LYS A 304 17.23 -43.41 11.23
CA LYS A 304 16.02 -42.60 11.13
C LYS A 304 16.19 -41.32 11.98
N ASN A 305 15.90 -40.18 11.37
CA ASN A 305 16.05 -38.93 12.06
C ASN A 305 14.67 -38.25 12.21
N LEU A 306 14.37 -37.81 13.45
CA LEU A 306 13.20 -37.01 13.74
C LEU A 306 13.62 -35.57 14.04
N THR A 307 13.15 -34.62 13.23
CA THR A 307 13.32 -33.19 13.52
C THR A 307 12.02 -32.59 14.01
N LEU A 308 12.07 -31.96 15.17
CA LEU A 308 10.97 -31.16 15.72
C LEU A 308 11.37 -29.69 15.62
N SER A 309 10.52 -28.84 15.03
CA SER A 309 10.77 -27.41 14.93
C SER A 309 9.56 -26.60 15.38
N LEU A 310 9.81 -25.64 16.26
CA LEU A 310 8.85 -24.60 16.63
C LEU A 310 9.00 -23.44 15.63
N ILE A 311 7.90 -23.02 15.06
CA ILE A 311 7.84 -21.94 14.08
C ILE A 311 6.91 -20.85 14.58
N ALA A 312 7.34 -19.62 14.46
CA ALA A 312 6.50 -18.46 14.76
C ALA A 312 6.59 -17.46 13.61
N ARG A 313 5.44 -16.86 13.23
CA ARG A 313 5.34 -15.94 12.10
C ARG A 313 4.70 -14.63 12.51
N ASN A 314 5.09 -13.54 11.81
CA ASN A 314 4.56 -12.19 11.99
C ASN A 314 4.60 -11.72 13.45
N LEU A 315 5.71 -11.97 14.15
CA LEU A 315 5.79 -11.77 15.60
C LEU A 315 5.70 -10.30 15.98
N PHE A 316 6.46 -9.44 15.31
CA PHE A 316 6.52 -8.01 15.60
C PHE A 316 7.17 -7.25 14.45
N PHE A 317 6.96 -5.93 14.48
CA PHE A 317 7.68 -4.98 13.65
C PHE A 317 8.88 -4.42 14.41
N PHE A 318 10.05 -4.39 13.78
CA PHE A 318 11.19 -3.62 14.26
C PHE A 318 10.96 -2.13 14.02
N TYR A 319 10.29 -1.81 12.89
CA TYR A 319 9.91 -0.46 12.49
C TYR A 319 8.63 -0.45 11.68
N LYS A 320 7.75 0.50 11.94
CA LYS A 320 6.62 0.92 11.09
C LYS A 320 6.18 2.33 11.49
N ASP A 321 5.70 3.13 10.54
CA ASP A 321 5.10 4.44 10.78
C ASP A 321 3.57 4.33 10.98
N ALA A 322 2.90 3.57 10.13
CA ALA A 322 1.46 3.38 10.20
C ALA A 322 1.01 2.75 11.53
N PRO A 323 -0.11 3.19 12.13
CA PRO A 323 -0.65 2.60 13.36
C PRO A 323 -1.11 1.14 13.19
N MET A 324 -1.53 0.78 11.97
CA MET A 324 -1.92 -0.57 11.56
C MET A 324 -0.76 -1.31 10.88
N ASP A 325 -1.01 -2.52 10.39
CA ASP A 325 -0.09 -3.24 9.50
C ASP A 325 -0.11 -2.59 8.11
N PRO A 326 0.98 -1.98 7.62
CA PRO A 326 1.00 -1.28 6.33
C PRO A 326 0.91 -2.20 5.10
N ASP A 327 0.99 -3.52 5.27
CA ASP A 327 0.78 -4.48 4.19
C ASP A 327 -0.70 -4.83 3.96
N VAL A 328 -1.59 -4.32 4.81
CA VAL A 328 -3.03 -4.51 4.63
C VAL A 328 -3.49 -3.71 3.42
N SER A 329 -4.25 -4.34 2.55
CA SER A 329 -4.76 -3.74 1.33
C SER A 329 -6.24 -4.08 1.16
N MET A 330 -7.03 -3.11 0.69
CA MET A 330 -8.44 -3.32 0.36
C MET A 330 -8.63 -4.38 -0.73
N GLY A 331 -7.66 -4.52 -1.63
CA GLY A 331 -7.69 -5.48 -2.72
C GLY A 331 -6.40 -5.50 -3.53
N THR A 332 -6.36 -6.39 -4.51
CA THR A 332 -5.18 -6.59 -5.38
C THR A 332 -5.29 -5.81 -6.71
N ALA A 333 -6.43 -5.18 -6.98
CA ALA A 333 -6.59 -4.39 -8.20
C ALA A 333 -5.80 -3.09 -8.11
N ASN A 334 -5.30 -2.62 -9.25
CA ASN A 334 -4.65 -1.32 -9.36
C ASN A 334 -5.63 -0.21 -8.92
N GLY A 335 -5.16 0.71 -8.11
CA GLY A 335 -5.97 1.80 -7.56
C GLY A 335 -6.69 1.50 -6.26
N VAL A 336 -6.55 0.29 -5.69
CA VAL A 336 -7.07 -0.06 -4.35
C VAL A 336 -6.00 -0.60 -3.41
N GLN A 337 -4.79 -0.79 -3.91
CA GLN A 337 -3.61 -1.08 -3.07
C GLN A 337 -3.30 0.14 -2.21
N GLY A 338 -2.83 -0.06 -1.01
CA GLY A 338 -2.52 1.04 -0.09
C GLY A 338 -3.74 1.69 0.59
N PHE A 339 -4.95 1.13 0.43
CA PHE A 339 -6.11 1.52 1.22
C PHE A 339 -6.39 0.49 2.31
N ASP A 340 -6.46 0.95 3.56
CA ASP A 340 -6.95 0.18 4.69
C ASP A 340 -8.40 0.57 5.00
N ILE A 341 -9.34 -0.37 4.82
CA ILE A 341 -10.77 -0.19 5.10
C ILE A 341 -11.25 -1.37 5.96
N PHE A 342 -11.13 -1.26 7.27
CA PHE A 342 -11.55 -2.28 8.24
C PHE A 342 -11.05 -3.69 7.89
N ASN A 343 -9.85 -3.77 7.32
CA ASN A 343 -9.23 -5.02 6.95
C ASN A 343 -8.78 -5.78 8.20
N LEU A 344 -8.79 -7.11 8.09
CA LEU A 344 -8.26 -7.94 9.17
C LEU A 344 -6.74 -7.75 9.26
N PRO A 345 -6.18 -7.44 10.44
CA PRO A 345 -4.74 -7.33 10.61
C PRO A 345 -4.08 -8.70 10.40
N THR A 346 -2.81 -8.69 9.99
CA THR A 346 -2.02 -9.92 9.93
C THR A 346 -1.95 -10.59 11.29
N THR A 347 -2.19 -11.91 11.29
CA THR A 347 -2.17 -12.71 12.51
C THR A 347 -0.76 -13.19 12.85
N ARG A 348 -0.44 -13.22 14.14
CA ARG A 348 0.69 -14.00 14.63
C ARG A 348 0.31 -15.46 14.63
N SER A 349 1.19 -16.31 14.13
CA SER A 349 0.95 -17.75 14.12
C SER A 349 2.11 -18.50 14.76
N PHE A 350 1.78 -19.58 15.47
CA PHE A 350 2.74 -20.50 16.07
C PHE A 350 2.42 -21.90 15.57
N GLY A 351 3.46 -22.63 15.21
CA GLY A 351 3.33 -23.98 14.67
C GLY A 351 4.41 -24.90 15.16
N LEU A 352 4.10 -26.19 15.10
CA LEU A 352 5.04 -27.28 15.31
C LEU A 352 5.23 -28.01 13.97
N ASN A 353 6.46 -28.11 13.51
CA ASN A 353 6.82 -28.94 12.35
C ASN A 353 7.47 -30.23 12.84
N VAL A 354 7.00 -31.35 12.33
CA VAL A 354 7.53 -32.69 12.60
C VAL A 354 8.00 -33.30 11.28
N LYS A 355 9.31 -33.50 11.13
CA LYS A 355 9.90 -34.11 9.95
C LYS A 355 10.59 -35.42 10.32
N LEU A 356 10.13 -36.51 9.74
CA LEU A 356 10.72 -37.83 9.89
C LEU A 356 11.43 -38.23 8.58
N ASN A 357 12.69 -38.51 8.68
CA ASN A 357 13.51 -39.09 7.59
C ASN A 357 13.81 -40.54 7.92
N PHE A 358 13.52 -41.46 6.99
CA PHE A 358 13.72 -42.91 7.14
C PHE A 358 14.30 -43.52 5.85
#